data_45dcc273ee7e7e809e02bddce4b9bf3f
#
_entry.id   45dcc273ee7e7e809e02bddce4b9bf3f
#
_cell.length_a   1.000
_cell.length_b   1.000
_cell.length_c   1.000
_cell.angle_alpha   90.00
_cell.angle_beta   90.00
_cell.angle_gamma   90.00
#
_symmetry.space_group_name_H-M   'P 1'
#
loop_
_entity.id
_entity.type
_entity.pdbx_description
1 polymer ?
#
loop_
_entity_poly.entity_id
_entity_poly.type
_entity_poly.pdbx_seq_one_letter_code
_entity_poly.pdbx_strand_id
1 'polypeptide(L)'
;MLTNLLIIIGCIAALVGGLIVLFASNPMRSLLGLFLTSIALGILYLLLGGSLVAMAQIIVYAGAVLMLFLFVVRYFMKKLSPSRLPAQFTSAIVVIFILILLVLIPISSWFQKLWFSLSFSPPDPATIGKNLFERYVYAFELMTVLLLAAIVGAIYMARAEDESYDEEDDGS
;
A
#
# COMPACT_ATOMS: atom_id res chain seq x y z
N MET A 1 -3.12 16.02 23.52
CA MET A 1 -2.24 14.97 24.04
C MET A 1 -2.61 13.58 23.52
N LEU A 2 -3.88 13.18 23.59
CA LEU A 2 -4.35 11.86 23.13
C LEU A 2 -4.07 11.63 21.62
N THR A 3 -4.35 12.62 20.79
CA THR A 3 -4.12 12.54 19.32
C THR A 3 -2.65 12.31 18.97
N ASN A 4 -1.73 13.01 19.65
CA ASN A 4 -0.30 12.82 19.41
C ASN A 4 0.17 11.42 19.83
N LEU A 5 -0.37 10.89 20.91
CA LEU A 5 -0.10 9.53 21.36
C LEU A 5 -0.58 8.51 20.32
N LEU A 6 -1.80 8.69 19.79
CA LEU A 6 -2.36 7.82 18.74
C LEU A 6 -1.55 7.87 17.43
N ILE A 7 -1.08 9.06 17.05
CA ILE A 7 -0.19 9.21 15.87
C ILE A 7 1.11 8.43 16.07
N ILE A 8 1.75 8.55 17.24
CA ILE A 8 2.99 7.83 17.54
C ILE A 8 2.75 6.32 17.51
N ILE A 9 1.67 5.83 18.09
CA ILE A 9 1.31 4.40 18.07
C ILE A 9 1.08 3.94 16.62
N GLY A 10 0.36 4.71 15.80
CA GLY A 10 0.13 4.42 14.40
C GLY A 10 1.42 4.36 13.59
N CYS A 11 2.34 5.30 13.80
CA CYS A 11 3.66 5.29 13.17
C CYS A 11 4.47 4.05 13.56
N ILE A 12 4.48 3.68 14.85
CA ILE A 12 5.17 2.48 15.31
C ILE A 12 4.54 1.23 14.69
N ALA A 13 3.22 1.14 14.65
CA ALA A 13 2.52 0.00 14.02
C ALA A 13 2.83 -0.11 12.53
N ALA A 14 2.86 1.00 11.79
CA ALA A 14 3.24 1.02 10.37
C ALA A 14 4.69 0.58 10.16
N LEU A 15 5.62 1.03 11.00
CA LEU A 15 7.02 0.64 10.95
C LEU A 15 7.22 -0.85 11.26
N VAL A 16 6.56 -1.36 12.30
CA VAL A 16 6.61 -2.78 12.67
C VAL A 16 6.05 -3.64 11.54
N GLY A 17 4.92 -3.26 10.95
CA GLY A 17 4.35 -3.95 9.80
C GLY A 17 5.31 -3.97 8.61
N GLY A 18 5.95 -2.85 8.27
CA GLY A 18 6.97 -2.76 7.23
C GLY A 18 8.20 -3.64 7.51
N LEU A 19 8.67 -3.70 8.77
CA LEU A 19 9.74 -4.61 9.17
C LEU A 19 9.35 -6.08 9.01
N ILE A 20 8.12 -6.45 9.36
CA ILE A 20 7.62 -7.81 9.13
C ILE A 20 7.67 -8.16 7.63
N VAL A 21 7.32 -7.24 6.74
CA VAL A 21 7.40 -7.45 5.28
C VAL A 21 8.82 -7.76 4.85
N LEU A 22 9.81 -7.03 5.36
CA LEU A 22 11.22 -7.18 4.99
C LEU A 22 11.84 -8.49 5.52
N PHE A 23 11.46 -8.90 6.73
CA PHE A 23 12.08 -10.04 7.41
C PHE A 23 11.31 -11.35 7.26
N ALA A 24 10.09 -11.31 6.75
CA ALA A 24 9.28 -12.50 6.59
C ALA A 24 9.87 -13.42 5.51
N SER A 25 10.33 -14.60 5.92
CA SER A 25 10.77 -15.65 5.00
C SER A 25 9.61 -16.31 4.25
N ASN A 26 8.39 -16.12 4.73
CA ASN A 26 7.19 -16.68 4.13
C ASN A 26 6.36 -15.53 3.55
N PRO A 27 6.07 -15.52 2.22
CA PRO A 27 5.30 -14.48 1.57
C PRO A 27 3.92 -14.24 2.19
N MET A 28 3.31 -15.27 2.78
CA MET A 28 2.05 -15.10 3.50
C MET A 28 2.20 -14.20 4.74
N ARG A 29 3.31 -14.34 5.49
CA ARG A 29 3.62 -13.47 6.62
C ARG A 29 3.97 -12.05 6.17
N SER A 30 4.67 -11.92 5.03
CA SER A 30 4.98 -10.63 4.43
C SER A 30 3.69 -9.88 4.05
N LEU A 31 2.72 -10.56 3.44
CA LEU A 31 1.43 -9.96 3.11
C LEU A 31 0.63 -9.54 4.34
N LEU A 32 0.66 -10.32 5.42
CA LEU A 32 0.04 -9.93 6.69
C LEU A 32 0.71 -8.69 7.29
N GLY A 33 2.04 -8.57 7.20
CA GLY A 33 2.77 -7.37 7.57
C GLY A 33 2.35 -6.15 6.74
N LEU A 34 2.21 -6.33 5.43
CA LEU A 34 1.76 -5.27 4.52
C LEU A 34 0.31 -4.83 4.82
N PHE A 35 -0.55 -5.79 5.14
CA PHE A 35 -1.94 -5.52 5.56
C PHE A 35 -1.98 -4.68 6.85
N LEU A 36 -1.18 -5.07 7.86
CA LEU A 36 -1.07 -4.30 9.10
C LEU A 36 -0.56 -2.87 8.84
N THR A 37 0.47 -2.72 8.02
CA THR A 37 0.99 -1.41 7.62
C THR A 37 -0.07 -0.56 6.92
N SER A 38 -0.84 -1.17 6.01
CA SER A 38 -1.88 -0.46 5.25
C SER A 38 -3.01 0.05 6.16
N ILE A 39 -3.45 -0.75 7.13
CA ILE A 39 -4.45 -0.32 8.12
C ILE A 39 -3.88 0.80 9.01
N ALA A 40 -2.66 0.65 9.50
CA ALA A 40 -2.02 1.66 10.34
C ALA A 40 -1.90 3.00 9.61
N LEU A 41 -1.52 2.99 8.33
CA LEU A 41 -1.49 4.19 7.48
C LEU A 41 -2.88 4.80 7.27
N GLY A 42 -3.90 3.97 7.06
CA GLY A 42 -5.29 4.45 6.95
C GLY A 42 -5.75 5.19 8.20
N ILE A 43 -5.45 4.65 9.38
CA ILE A 43 -5.74 5.29 10.67
C ILE A 43 -4.94 6.59 10.82
N LEU A 44 -3.66 6.61 10.44
CA LEU A 44 -2.83 7.82 10.47
C LEU A 44 -3.40 8.92 9.58
N TYR A 45 -3.81 8.61 8.35
CA TYR A 45 -4.45 9.58 7.46
C TYR A 45 -5.75 10.14 8.04
N LEU A 46 -6.54 9.29 8.73
CA LEU A 46 -7.75 9.74 9.40
C LEU A 46 -7.45 10.71 10.55
N LEU A 47 -6.44 10.40 11.37
CA LEU A 47 -6.00 11.26 12.48
C LEU A 47 -5.42 12.60 12.00
N LEU A 48 -4.83 12.62 10.80
CA LEU A 48 -4.33 13.83 10.16
C LEU A 48 -5.42 14.62 9.40
N GLY A 49 -6.68 14.14 9.45
CA GLY A 49 -7.82 14.82 8.82
C GLY A 49 -8.03 14.47 7.34
N GLY A 50 -7.19 13.62 6.74
CA GLY A 50 -7.30 13.17 5.36
C GLY A 50 -8.34 12.06 5.16
N SER A 51 -9.60 12.32 5.45
CA SER A 51 -10.67 11.31 5.46
C SER A 51 -10.82 10.56 4.13
N LEU A 52 -10.76 11.25 3.00
CA LEU A 52 -10.87 10.64 1.66
C LEU A 52 -9.70 9.68 1.39
N VAL A 53 -8.49 10.11 1.71
CA VAL A 53 -7.26 9.30 1.53
C VAL A 53 -7.27 8.10 2.47
N ALA A 54 -7.72 8.29 3.72
CA ALA A 54 -7.88 7.22 4.69
C ALA A 54 -8.86 6.14 4.21
N MET A 55 -10.01 6.55 3.67
CA MET A 55 -10.99 5.64 3.10
C MET A 55 -10.44 4.89 1.88
N ALA A 56 -9.76 5.56 0.97
CA ALA A 56 -9.09 4.94 -0.17
C ALA A 56 -8.03 3.93 0.29
N GLN A 57 -7.23 4.26 1.32
CA GLN A 57 -6.21 3.37 1.87
C GLN A 57 -6.83 2.08 2.44
N ILE A 58 -7.94 2.18 3.14
CA ILE A 58 -8.58 1.00 3.75
C ILE A 58 -9.36 0.19 2.71
N ILE A 59 -10.20 0.84 1.91
CA ILE A 59 -11.10 0.14 0.98
C ILE A 59 -10.35 -0.38 -0.24
N VAL A 60 -9.52 0.45 -0.88
CA VAL A 60 -8.84 0.07 -2.12
C VAL A 60 -7.57 -0.72 -1.82
N TYR A 61 -6.66 -0.16 -1.01
CA TYR A 61 -5.37 -0.83 -0.78
C TYR A 61 -5.51 -2.06 0.12
N ALA A 62 -6.08 -1.93 1.31
CA ALA A 62 -6.22 -3.07 2.21
C ALA A 62 -7.33 -4.03 1.74
N GLY A 63 -8.47 -3.51 1.31
CA GLY A 63 -9.61 -4.33 0.90
C GLY A 63 -9.45 -4.99 -0.46
N ALA A 64 -9.17 -4.25 -1.51
CA ALA A 64 -9.13 -4.80 -2.87
C ALA A 64 -7.75 -5.34 -3.24
N VAL A 65 -6.71 -4.49 -3.22
CA VAL A 65 -5.39 -4.84 -3.74
C VAL A 65 -4.70 -5.91 -2.90
N LEU A 66 -4.64 -5.73 -1.57
CA LEU A 66 -3.97 -6.71 -0.70
C LEU A 66 -4.73 -8.03 -0.60
N MET A 67 -6.06 -8.00 -0.65
CA MET A 67 -6.85 -9.24 -0.70
C MET A 67 -6.61 -9.99 -2.00
N LEU A 68 -6.53 -9.31 -3.14
CA LEU A 68 -6.17 -9.94 -4.40
C LEU A 68 -4.78 -10.58 -4.31
N PHE A 69 -3.77 -9.86 -3.80
CA PHE A 69 -2.43 -10.41 -3.59
C PHE A 69 -2.43 -11.62 -2.67
N LEU A 70 -3.22 -11.61 -1.61
CA LEU A 70 -3.35 -12.73 -0.68
C LEU A 70 -3.89 -13.97 -1.39
N PHE A 71 -4.90 -13.81 -2.24
CA PHE A 71 -5.43 -14.92 -3.04
C PHE A 71 -4.39 -15.46 -4.04
N VAL A 72 -3.74 -14.58 -4.79
CA VAL A 72 -2.71 -14.94 -5.77
C VAL A 72 -1.58 -15.70 -5.08
N VAL A 73 -1.03 -15.16 -4.01
CA VAL A 73 0.06 -15.80 -3.27
C VAL A 73 -0.39 -17.13 -2.67
N ARG A 74 -1.60 -17.21 -2.12
CA ARG A 74 -2.15 -18.46 -1.58
C ARG A 74 -2.28 -19.55 -2.63
N TYR A 75 -2.70 -19.17 -3.83
CA TYR A 75 -2.91 -20.12 -4.94
C TYR A 75 -1.58 -20.59 -5.53
N PHE A 76 -0.67 -19.67 -5.84
CA PHE A 76 0.59 -20.00 -6.52
C PHE A 76 1.67 -20.56 -5.59
N MET A 77 1.66 -20.24 -4.30
CA MET A 77 2.74 -20.64 -3.38
C MET A 77 2.76 -22.10 -2.96
N LYS A 78 1.80 -22.90 -3.38
CA LYS A 78 1.86 -24.35 -3.17
C LYS A 78 3.08 -24.99 -3.84
N LYS A 79 3.77 -24.24 -4.72
CA LYS A 79 4.88 -24.70 -5.60
C LYS A 79 6.25 -24.08 -5.32
N LEU A 80 6.35 -23.06 -4.44
CA LEU A 80 7.62 -22.34 -4.23
C LEU A 80 8.25 -22.66 -2.87
N SER A 81 9.46 -23.19 -2.92
CA SER A 81 10.30 -23.36 -1.73
C SER A 81 10.73 -21.98 -1.18
N PRO A 82 10.70 -21.74 0.13
CA PRO A 82 11.10 -20.44 0.69
C PRO A 82 12.59 -20.20 0.48
N SER A 83 12.94 -19.31 -0.42
CA SER A 83 14.30 -18.83 -0.56
C SER A 83 14.62 -17.85 0.58
N ARG A 84 15.48 -18.22 1.49
CA ARG A 84 15.98 -17.32 2.52
C ARG A 84 17.01 -16.39 1.89
N LEU A 85 16.80 -15.07 2.02
CA LEU A 85 17.84 -14.09 1.74
C LEU A 85 19.05 -14.39 2.66
N PRO A 86 20.29 -14.35 2.14
CA PRO A 86 21.47 -14.56 2.98
C PRO A 86 21.50 -13.51 4.10
N ALA A 87 21.82 -13.95 5.30
CA ALA A 87 21.79 -13.14 6.53
C ALA A 87 22.54 -11.79 6.42
N GLN A 88 23.55 -11.72 5.56
CA GLN A 88 24.33 -10.51 5.29
C GLN A 88 23.52 -9.40 4.63
N PHE A 89 22.61 -9.74 3.69
CA PHE A 89 21.72 -8.75 3.07
C PHE A 89 20.65 -8.25 4.04
N THR A 90 20.16 -9.12 4.90
CA THR A 90 19.17 -8.76 5.92
C THR A 90 19.74 -7.77 6.93
N SER A 91 20.97 -7.98 7.39
CA SER A 91 21.64 -7.06 8.34
C SER A 91 21.92 -5.69 7.71
N ALA A 92 22.36 -5.64 6.45
CA ALA A 92 22.59 -4.39 5.73
C ALA A 92 21.32 -3.56 5.58
N ILE A 93 20.20 -4.18 5.23
CA ILE A 93 18.88 -3.50 5.10
C ILE A 93 18.46 -2.93 6.46
N VAL A 94 18.64 -3.66 7.56
CA VAL A 94 18.32 -3.16 8.92
C VAL A 94 19.15 -1.94 9.26
N VAL A 95 20.46 -2.00 9.01
CA VAL A 95 21.36 -0.87 9.30
C VAL A 95 20.98 0.35 8.49
N ILE A 96 20.72 0.20 7.18
CA ILE A 96 20.27 1.29 6.31
C ILE A 96 18.95 1.88 6.82
N PHE A 97 18.00 1.04 7.21
CA PHE A 97 16.70 1.48 7.73
C PHE A 97 16.86 2.26 9.05
N ILE A 98 17.70 1.78 9.98
CA ILE A 98 18.02 2.48 11.23
C ILE A 98 18.70 3.82 10.94
N LEU A 99 19.63 3.88 9.99
CA LEU A 99 20.29 5.12 9.59
C LEU A 99 19.28 6.13 8.99
N ILE A 100 18.37 5.67 8.15
CA ILE A 100 17.31 6.52 7.60
C ILE A 100 16.41 7.07 8.71
N LEU A 101 16.00 6.25 9.67
CA LEU A 101 15.22 6.69 10.83
C LEU A 101 15.98 7.72 11.66
N LEU A 102 17.27 7.49 11.89
CA LEU A 102 18.14 8.37 12.70
C LEU A 102 18.32 9.75 12.04
N VAL A 103 18.31 9.81 10.71
CA VAL A 103 18.34 11.05 9.93
C VAL A 103 16.95 11.73 9.90
N LEU A 104 15.87 10.94 9.81
CA LEU A 104 14.51 11.48 9.74
C LEU A 104 14.03 12.09 11.07
N ILE A 105 14.50 11.59 12.23
CA ILE A 105 14.09 12.09 13.54
C ILE A 105 14.41 13.59 13.73
N PRO A 106 15.64 14.10 13.50
CA PRO A 106 15.94 15.52 13.62
C PRO A 106 15.26 16.36 12.53
N ILE A 107 15.08 15.81 11.33
CA ILE A 107 14.36 16.48 10.24
C ILE A 107 12.89 16.67 10.62
N SER A 108 12.27 15.69 11.28
CA SER A 108 10.86 15.78 11.71
C SER A 108 10.63 16.91 12.72
N SER A 109 11.56 17.18 13.63
CA SER A 109 11.45 18.27 14.60
C SER A 109 11.55 19.64 13.93
N TRP A 110 12.35 19.75 12.86
CA TRP A 110 12.45 20.97 12.04
C TRP A 110 11.22 21.14 11.15
N PHE A 111 10.73 20.04 10.60
CA PHE A 111 9.52 19.98 9.76
C PHE A 111 8.25 20.29 10.58
N GLN A 112 8.15 19.88 11.85
CA GLN A 112 7.03 20.23 12.72
C GLN A 112 6.93 21.75 12.95
N LYS A 113 8.05 22.45 13.12
CA LYS A 113 8.04 23.92 13.24
C LYS A 113 7.57 24.59 11.96
N LEU A 114 7.96 24.09 10.79
CA LEU A 114 7.53 24.57 9.49
C LEU A 114 6.05 24.25 9.23
N TRP A 115 5.63 23.01 9.58
CA TRP A 115 4.26 22.52 9.39
C TRP A 115 3.23 23.24 10.25
N PHE A 116 3.57 23.51 11.51
CA PHE A 116 2.73 24.27 12.42
C PHE A 116 2.56 25.73 11.98
N SER A 117 3.56 26.28 11.30
CA SER A 117 3.50 27.61 10.70
C SER A 117 2.61 27.69 9.46
N LEU A 118 2.34 26.58 8.78
CA LEU A 118 1.59 26.53 7.52
C LEU A 118 0.09 26.28 7.70
N SER A 119 -0.51 26.32 8.89
CA SER A 119 -1.96 26.16 9.16
C SER A 119 -2.65 25.23 8.13
N PHE A 120 -2.13 24.01 7.98
CA PHE A 120 -2.68 23.05 7.01
C PHE A 120 -4.02 22.56 7.50
N SER A 121 -5.10 23.07 6.92
CA SER A 121 -6.43 22.47 7.04
C SER A 121 -6.59 21.47 5.89
N PRO A 122 -6.80 20.18 6.17
CA PRO A 122 -7.02 19.22 5.10
C PRO A 122 -8.24 19.64 4.29
N PRO A 123 -8.17 19.58 2.94
CA PRO A 123 -9.28 19.98 2.11
C PRO A 123 -10.47 19.04 2.31
N ASP A 124 -11.66 19.62 2.38
CA ASP A 124 -12.91 18.87 2.40
C ASP A 124 -13.02 17.98 1.14
N PRO A 125 -13.54 16.76 1.25
CA PRO A 125 -13.76 15.86 0.10
C PRO A 125 -14.49 16.52 -1.08
N ALA A 126 -15.45 17.41 -0.82
CA ALA A 126 -16.13 18.16 -1.86
C ALA A 126 -15.18 19.10 -2.62
N THR A 127 -14.25 19.73 -1.95
CA THR A 127 -13.23 20.60 -2.58
C THR A 127 -12.27 19.77 -3.44
N ILE A 128 -11.91 18.56 -3.01
CA ILE A 128 -11.07 17.65 -3.80
C ILE A 128 -11.82 17.24 -5.08
N GLY A 129 -13.10 16.87 -4.97
CA GLY A 129 -13.95 16.53 -6.12
C GLY A 129 -14.06 17.70 -7.10
N LYS A 130 -14.33 18.91 -6.62
CA LYS A 130 -14.40 20.10 -7.45
C LYS A 130 -13.09 20.38 -8.20
N ASN A 131 -11.95 20.32 -7.51
CA ASN A 131 -10.65 20.50 -8.13
C ASN A 131 -10.34 19.42 -9.18
N LEU A 132 -10.78 18.18 -8.95
CA LEU A 132 -10.58 17.07 -9.87
C LEU A 132 -11.30 17.33 -11.21
N PHE A 133 -12.53 17.84 -11.16
CA PHE A 133 -13.35 18.10 -12.35
C PHE A 133 -13.10 19.48 -13.00
N GLU A 134 -12.57 20.47 -12.27
CA GLU A 134 -12.29 21.81 -12.82
C GLU A 134 -10.84 21.99 -13.23
N ARG A 135 -9.89 21.56 -12.39
CA ARG A 135 -8.46 21.84 -12.58
C ARG A 135 -7.67 20.65 -13.11
N TYR A 136 -8.06 19.43 -12.70
CA TYR A 136 -7.32 18.20 -13.01
C TYR A 136 -8.11 17.25 -13.93
N VAL A 137 -8.91 17.82 -14.83
CA VAL A 137 -9.78 17.07 -15.77
C VAL A 137 -8.96 16.06 -16.59
N TYR A 138 -7.81 16.45 -17.11
CA TYR A 138 -6.94 15.55 -17.87
C TYR A 138 -6.44 14.36 -17.04
N ALA A 139 -6.06 14.59 -15.79
CA ALA A 139 -5.64 13.51 -14.91
C ALA A 139 -6.79 12.54 -14.64
N PHE A 140 -8.00 13.06 -14.44
CA PHE A 140 -9.21 12.27 -14.26
C PHE A 140 -9.53 11.43 -15.50
N GLU A 141 -9.49 12.03 -16.69
CA GLU A 141 -9.75 11.35 -17.95
C GLU A 141 -8.72 10.25 -18.23
N LEU A 142 -7.43 10.52 -18.02
CA LEU A 142 -6.37 9.52 -18.15
C LEU A 142 -6.54 8.36 -17.18
N MET A 143 -6.96 8.62 -15.93
CA MET A 143 -7.24 7.56 -14.95
C MET A 143 -8.42 6.68 -15.39
N THR A 144 -9.46 7.25 -15.97
CA THR A 144 -10.62 6.46 -16.47
C THR A 144 -10.23 5.57 -17.65
N VAL A 145 -9.43 6.08 -18.59
CA VAL A 145 -8.90 5.31 -19.72
C VAL A 145 -7.98 4.18 -19.22
N LEU A 146 -7.10 4.48 -18.26
CA LEU A 146 -6.20 3.48 -17.66
C LEU A 146 -7.01 2.37 -16.95
N LEU A 147 -8.05 2.74 -16.20
CA LEU A 147 -8.91 1.79 -15.53
C LEU A 147 -9.63 0.88 -16.53
N LEU A 148 -10.18 1.48 -17.62
CA LEU A 148 -10.81 0.72 -18.69
C LEU A 148 -9.82 -0.26 -19.35
N ALA A 149 -8.62 0.20 -19.67
CA ALA A 149 -7.58 -0.64 -20.26
C ALA A 149 -7.16 -1.79 -19.34
N ALA A 150 -7.06 -1.53 -18.02
CA ALA A 150 -6.76 -2.55 -17.04
C ALA A 150 -7.86 -3.62 -16.95
N ILE A 151 -9.14 -3.21 -16.96
CA ILE A 151 -10.28 -4.14 -16.93
C ILE A 151 -10.32 -4.99 -18.20
N VAL A 152 -10.18 -4.37 -19.37
CA VAL A 152 -10.18 -5.09 -20.66
C VAL A 152 -8.99 -6.06 -20.72
N GLY A 153 -7.80 -5.63 -20.29
CA GLY A 153 -6.62 -6.48 -20.22
C GLY A 153 -6.80 -7.69 -19.29
N ALA A 154 -7.39 -7.48 -18.12
CA ALA A 154 -7.67 -8.56 -17.17
C ALA A 154 -8.67 -9.59 -17.75
N ILE A 155 -9.73 -9.12 -18.42
CA ILE A 155 -10.72 -10.01 -19.06
C ILE A 155 -10.08 -10.79 -20.21
N TYR A 156 -9.23 -10.13 -21.02
CA TYR A 156 -8.54 -10.79 -22.13
C TYR A 156 -7.60 -11.90 -21.65
N MET A 157 -6.82 -11.64 -20.59
CA MET A 157 -5.95 -12.67 -20.00
C MET A 157 -6.72 -13.85 -19.43
N ALA A 158 -7.85 -13.59 -18.76
CA ALA A 158 -8.70 -14.65 -18.20
C ALA A 158 -9.29 -15.54 -19.31
N ARG A 159 -9.71 -14.96 -20.44
CA ARG A 159 -10.24 -15.73 -21.58
C ARG A 159 -9.18 -16.58 -22.29
N ALA A 160 -7.98 -16.04 -22.47
CA ALA A 160 -6.90 -16.77 -23.14
C ALA A 160 -6.47 -18.03 -22.37
N GLU A 161 -6.68 -18.04 -21.06
CA GLU A 161 -6.41 -19.19 -20.22
C GLU A 161 -7.49 -20.29 -20.38
N ASP A 162 -8.76 -19.92 -20.48
CA ASP A 162 -9.87 -20.85 -20.72
C ASP A 162 -9.77 -21.56 -22.07
N GLU A 163 -9.43 -20.84 -23.15
CA GLU A 163 -9.26 -21.43 -24.49
C GLU A 163 -8.10 -22.44 -24.54
N SER A 164 -7.03 -22.25 -23.76
CA SER A 164 -5.91 -23.19 -23.71
C SER A 164 -6.23 -24.52 -23.01
N TYR A 165 -7.18 -24.51 -22.07
CA TYR A 165 -7.63 -25.75 -21.39
C TYR A 165 -8.57 -26.57 -22.27
N ASP A 166 -9.42 -25.92 -23.07
CA ASP A 166 -10.35 -26.57 -23.99
C ASP A 166 -9.61 -27.30 -25.15
N GLU A 167 -8.49 -26.74 -25.65
CA GLU A 167 -7.65 -27.38 -26.66
C GLU A 167 -6.87 -28.62 -26.15
N GLU A 168 -6.50 -28.66 -24.85
CA GLU A 168 -5.83 -29.83 -24.26
C GLU A 168 -6.80 -31.01 -24.01
N ASP A 169 -8.08 -30.75 -23.75
CA ASP A 169 -9.09 -31.79 -23.45
C ASP A 169 -9.67 -32.41 -24.73
N ASP A 170 -9.67 -31.70 -25.85
CA ASP A 170 -10.15 -32.19 -27.15
C ASP A 170 -9.07 -32.97 -27.94
N GLY A 171 -7.82 -32.98 -27.45
CA GLY A 171 -6.67 -33.69 -28.04
C GLY A 171 -6.34 -35.04 -27.42
N SER A 172 -7.08 -35.52 -26.43
CA SER A 172 -6.90 -36.81 -25.71
C SER A 172 -8.05 -37.77 -25.99
#